data_c0ec5aeaacace3f051cb0c2414c6e29c
#
_entry.id   c0ec5aeaacace3f051cb0c2414c6e29c
#
_cell.length_a   1.000
_cell.length_b   1.000
_cell.length_c   1.000
_cell.angle_alpha   90.00
_cell.angle_beta   90.00
_cell.angle_gamma   90.00
#
_symmetry.space_group_name_H-M   'P 1'
#
loop_
_entity.id
_entity.type
_entity.pdbx_description
1 polymer ?
#
loop_
_entity_poly.entity_id
_entity_poly.type
_entity_poly.pdbx_seq_one_letter_code
_entity_poly.pdbx_strand_id
1 'polypeptide(L)'
;IVYIICLVASVIWGIYETYNASEKNEKKQNIAFVLGFGMLGIPFFGYGWSAVITGIIILAILWFVLNYKRKKEVVTGVDQATGIEKKKMQLLPLISARIKNTALLCMLMLMIGYSSYALIVIRSSANPPMDQNSPEDIFTLGSYLSRDQYGDTPLLYGQAYTSQVALEADGNMCKPVTKEGAPVYQRKEKASADEKD
;
A
#
# COMPACT_ATOMS: atom_id res chain seq x y z
N ILE A 1 5.48 -8.91 -16.48
CA ILE A 1 4.74 -8.15 -17.51
C ILE A 1 3.32 -8.69 -17.64
N VAL A 2 3.09 -9.99 -17.91
CA VAL A 2 1.75 -10.58 -18.10
C VAL A 2 0.83 -10.32 -16.91
N TYR A 3 1.32 -10.51 -15.68
CA TYR A 3 0.57 -10.23 -14.45
C TYR A 3 0.05 -8.78 -14.39
N ILE A 4 0.90 -7.79 -14.68
CA ILE A 4 0.53 -6.38 -14.64
C ILE A 4 -0.55 -6.08 -15.70
N ILE A 5 -0.41 -6.63 -16.90
CA ILE A 5 -1.41 -6.50 -17.96
C ILE A 5 -2.75 -7.08 -17.52
N CYS A 6 -2.77 -8.28 -16.95
CA CYS A 6 -3.98 -8.90 -16.44
C CYS A 6 -4.62 -8.11 -15.30
N LEU A 7 -3.80 -7.55 -14.38
CA LEU A 7 -4.25 -6.71 -13.28
C LEU A 7 -4.94 -5.43 -13.82
N VAL A 8 -4.26 -4.71 -14.72
CA VAL A 8 -4.82 -3.49 -15.33
C VAL A 8 -6.10 -3.80 -16.10
N ALA A 9 -6.10 -4.87 -16.90
CA ALA A 9 -7.28 -5.29 -17.65
C ALA A 9 -8.46 -5.64 -16.74
N SER A 10 -8.23 -6.33 -15.62
CA SER A 10 -9.27 -6.67 -14.65
C SER A 10 -9.87 -5.43 -13.98
N VAL A 11 -9.04 -4.43 -13.65
CA VAL A 11 -9.48 -3.17 -13.05
C VAL A 11 -10.29 -2.35 -14.05
N ILE A 12 -9.82 -2.22 -15.29
CA ILE A 12 -10.55 -1.51 -16.36
C ILE A 12 -11.91 -2.18 -16.63
N TRP A 13 -11.93 -3.50 -16.72
CA TRP A 13 -13.18 -4.25 -16.88
C TRP A 13 -14.12 -4.01 -15.70
N GLY A 14 -13.61 -4.02 -14.46
CA GLY A 14 -14.39 -3.72 -13.27
C GLY A 14 -14.98 -2.31 -13.29
N ILE A 15 -14.22 -1.30 -13.71
CA ILE A 15 -14.70 0.08 -13.86
C ILE A 15 -15.81 0.15 -14.88
N TYR A 16 -15.64 -0.51 -16.04
CA TYR A 16 -16.64 -0.54 -17.10
C TYR A 16 -17.96 -1.17 -16.63
N GLU A 17 -17.92 -2.34 -15.97
CA GLU A 17 -19.10 -3.03 -15.47
C GLU A 17 -19.79 -2.27 -14.32
N THR A 18 -19.03 -1.58 -13.46
CA THR A 18 -19.59 -0.80 -12.35
C THR A 18 -20.14 0.56 -12.81
N TYR A 19 -19.59 1.15 -13.88
CA TYR A 19 -20.10 2.37 -14.49
C TYR A 19 -21.46 2.11 -15.18
N ASN A 20 -21.55 1.02 -15.96
CA ASN A 20 -22.78 0.58 -16.63
C ASN A 20 -23.64 -0.29 -15.70
N ALA A 21 -23.76 0.10 -14.43
CA ALA A 21 -24.41 -0.72 -13.41
C ALA A 21 -25.89 -0.98 -13.75
N SER A 22 -26.22 -2.27 -13.90
CA SER A 22 -27.58 -2.80 -14.03
C SER A 22 -27.76 -3.97 -13.07
N GLU A 23 -29.00 -4.23 -12.64
CA GLU A 23 -29.30 -5.41 -11.82
C GLU A 23 -28.86 -6.73 -12.48
N LYS A 24 -28.93 -6.81 -13.81
CA LYS A 24 -28.46 -7.98 -14.57
C LYS A 24 -26.96 -8.20 -14.50
N ASN A 25 -26.17 -7.14 -14.28
CA ASN A 25 -24.70 -7.19 -14.27
C ASN A 25 -24.09 -7.23 -12.86
N GLU A 26 -24.91 -7.29 -11.80
CA GLU A 26 -24.44 -7.25 -10.41
C GLU A 26 -23.39 -8.34 -10.13
N LYS A 27 -23.61 -9.57 -10.61
CA LYS A 27 -22.66 -10.67 -10.44
C LYS A 27 -21.32 -10.40 -11.13
N LYS A 28 -21.36 -9.87 -12.36
CA LYS A 28 -20.15 -9.51 -13.13
C LYS A 28 -19.36 -8.41 -12.44
N GLN A 29 -20.03 -7.39 -11.91
CA GLN A 29 -19.42 -6.32 -11.11
C GLN A 29 -18.69 -6.89 -9.89
N ASN A 30 -19.34 -7.81 -9.15
CA ASN A 30 -18.76 -8.42 -7.97
C ASN A 30 -17.54 -9.29 -8.32
N ILE A 31 -17.61 -10.08 -9.42
CA ILE A 31 -16.50 -10.89 -9.91
C ILE A 31 -15.32 -9.99 -10.30
N ALA A 32 -15.57 -8.97 -11.12
CA ALA A 32 -14.52 -8.05 -11.58
C ALA A 32 -13.86 -7.31 -10.41
N PHE A 33 -14.66 -6.89 -9.41
CA PHE A 33 -14.17 -6.24 -8.21
C PHE A 33 -13.28 -7.16 -7.38
N VAL A 34 -13.73 -8.39 -7.08
CA VAL A 34 -12.95 -9.38 -6.33
C VAL A 34 -11.69 -9.77 -7.07
N LEU A 35 -11.76 -9.90 -8.39
CA LEU A 35 -10.61 -10.24 -9.22
C LEU A 35 -9.56 -9.12 -9.22
N GLY A 36 -9.97 -7.86 -9.36
CA GLY A 36 -9.08 -6.70 -9.30
C GLY A 36 -8.38 -6.57 -7.94
N PHE A 37 -9.15 -6.62 -6.85
CA PHE A 37 -8.59 -6.55 -5.49
C PHE A 37 -7.77 -7.79 -5.14
N GLY A 38 -8.20 -9.00 -5.57
CA GLY A 38 -7.47 -10.23 -5.35
C GLY A 38 -6.12 -10.23 -6.03
N MET A 39 -6.07 -9.82 -7.29
CA MET A 39 -4.81 -9.69 -8.01
C MET A 39 -3.89 -8.63 -7.39
N LEU A 40 -4.42 -7.49 -6.97
CA LEU A 40 -3.61 -6.48 -6.29
C LEU A 40 -3.01 -7.00 -4.98
N GLY A 41 -3.76 -7.84 -4.25
CA GLY A 41 -3.30 -8.40 -2.97
C GLY A 41 -2.19 -9.44 -3.10
N ILE A 42 -2.05 -10.14 -4.23
CA ILE A 42 -1.08 -11.24 -4.39
C ILE A 42 0.35 -10.85 -3.99
N PRO A 43 0.92 -9.70 -4.39
CA PRO A 43 2.29 -9.33 -4.02
C PRO A 43 2.48 -9.06 -2.53
N PHE A 44 1.40 -8.77 -1.80
CA PHE A 44 1.44 -8.47 -0.36
C PHE A 44 1.25 -9.70 0.52
N PHE A 45 0.79 -10.81 -0.06
CA PHE A 45 0.77 -12.08 0.65
C PHE A 45 2.18 -12.67 0.66
N GLY A 46 2.72 -12.93 1.86
CA GLY A 46 4.05 -13.53 2.03
C GLY A 46 4.16 -14.93 1.41
N TYR A 47 5.35 -15.49 1.42
CA TYR A 47 5.60 -16.85 0.93
C TYR A 47 5.20 -17.88 2.01
N GLY A 48 4.32 -18.80 1.66
CA GLY A 48 3.94 -19.91 2.51
C GLY A 48 2.46 -20.28 2.44
N TRP A 49 2.14 -21.50 2.86
CA TRP A 49 0.76 -22.00 2.84
C TRP A 49 -0.19 -21.19 3.72
N SER A 50 0.30 -20.67 4.86
CA SER A 50 -0.50 -19.83 5.75
C SER A 50 -0.94 -18.53 5.07
N ALA A 51 -0.07 -17.90 4.29
CA ALA A 51 -0.36 -16.68 3.55
C ALA A 51 -1.41 -16.92 2.47
N VAL A 52 -1.30 -18.03 1.72
CA VAL A 52 -2.28 -18.41 0.71
C VAL A 52 -3.66 -18.66 1.32
N ILE A 53 -3.72 -19.39 2.44
CA ILE A 53 -4.98 -19.66 3.15
C ILE A 53 -5.61 -18.36 3.63
N THR A 54 -4.82 -17.46 4.22
CA THR A 54 -5.30 -16.14 4.68
C THR A 54 -5.84 -15.32 3.51
N GLY A 55 -5.16 -15.31 2.37
CA GLY A 55 -5.61 -14.63 1.16
C GLY A 55 -6.95 -15.16 0.66
N ILE A 56 -7.11 -16.47 0.59
CA ILE A 56 -8.37 -17.13 0.19
C ILE A 56 -9.50 -16.76 1.14
N ILE A 57 -9.24 -16.76 2.46
CA ILE A 57 -10.24 -16.40 3.46
C ILE A 57 -10.68 -14.94 3.27
N ILE A 58 -9.75 -14.00 3.07
CA ILE A 58 -10.06 -12.59 2.82
C ILE A 58 -10.92 -12.42 1.57
N LEU A 59 -10.57 -13.09 0.47
CA LEU A 59 -11.35 -13.05 -0.76
C LEU A 59 -12.74 -13.67 -0.60
N ALA A 60 -12.86 -14.75 0.18
CA ALA A 60 -14.15 -15.37 0.48
C ALA A 60 -15.03 -14.45 1.32
N ILE A 61 -14.47 -13.76 2.31
CA ILE A 61 -15.19 -12.76 3.11
C ILE A 61 -15.63 -11.59 2.23
N LEU A 62 -14.74 -11.08 1.38
CA LEU A 62 -15.06 -10.00 0.44
C LEU A 62 -16.19 -10.41 -0.50
N TRP A 63 -16.11 -11.62 -1.06
CA TRP A 63 -17.17 -12.18 -1.91
C TRP A 63 -18.51 -12.29 -1.17
N PHE A 64 -18.50 -12.78 0.08
CA PHE A 64 -19.70 -12.88 0.90
C PHE A 64 -20.31 -11.51 1.18
N VAL A 65 -19.50 -10.52 1.55
CA VAL A 65 -19.94 -9.15 1.83
C VAL A 65 -20.54 -8.49 0.58
N LEU A 66 -19.92 -8.69 -0.60
CA LEU A 66 -20.42 -8.13 -1.86
C LEU A 66 -21.74 -8.73 -2.31
N ASN A 67 -21.98 -10.02 -2.02
CA ASN A 67 -23.22 -10.71 -2.37
C ASN A 67 -24.30 -10.59 -1.28
N TYR A 68 -23.94 -10.05 -0.11
CA TYR A 68 -24.89 -9.86 0.98
C TYR A 68 -25.90 -8.76 0.64
N LYS A 69 -27.20 -9.09 0.65
CA LYS A 69 -28.31 -8.17 0.34
C LYS A 69 -29.07 -7.83 1.62
N ARG A 70 -29.28 -6.55 1.84
CA ARG A 70 -30.07 -6.05 2.96
C ARG A 70 -31.45 -5.61 2.47
N LYS A 71 -32.49 -5.96 3.21
CA LYS A 71 -33.84 -5.43 2.98
C LYS A 71 -33.88 -3.96 3.39
N LYS A 72 -34.23 -3.07 2.47
CA LYS A 72 -34.40 -1.64 2.72
C LYS A 72 -35.75 -1.18 2.16
N GLU A 73 -36.43 -0.33 2.89
CA GLU A 73 -37.61 0.35 2.39
C GLU A 73 -37.17 1.42 1.38
N VAL A 74 -37.67 1.31 0.16
CA VAL A 74 -37.41 2.28 -0.89
C VAL A 74 -38.75 2.93 -1.27
N VAL A 75 -38.77 4.25 -1.29
CA VAL A 75 -39.93 5.01 -1.79
C VAL A 75 -39.98 4.84 -3.29
N THR A 76 -41.00 4.16 -3.80
CA THR A 76 -41.14 3.81 -5.22
C THR A 76 -41.96 4.83 -5.99
N GLY A 77 -42.66 5.72 -5.29
CA GLY A 77 -43.48 6.78 -5.90
C GLY A 77 -44.43 7.39 -4.87
N VAL A 78 -44.99 8.53 -5.23
CA VAL A 78 -46.06 9.22 -4.47
C VAL A 78 -47.36 9.00 -5.21
N ASP A 79 -48.39 8.51 -4.52
CA ASP A 79 -49.73 8.44 -5.12
C ASP A 79 -50.25 9.86 -5.37
N GLN A 80 -50.43 10.20 -6.62
CA GLN A 80 -50.90 11.53 -7.03
C GLN A 80 -52.33 11.87 -6.50
N ALA A 81 -53.09 10.87 -6.09
CA ALA A 81 -54.45 11.06 -5.58
C ALA A 81 -54.49 11.30 -4.05
N THR A 82 -53.56 10.78 -3.28
CA THR A 82 -53.57 10.82 -1.80
C THR A 82 -52.33 11.44 -1.18
N GLY A 83 -51.29 11.76 -1.96
CA GLY A 83 -50.04 12.33 -1.46
C GLY A 83 -49.21 11.36 -0.57
N ILE A 84 -49.59 10.09 -0.48
CA ILE A 84 -48.96 9.09 0.39
C ILE A 84 -47.80 8.42 -0.37
N GLU A 85 -46.63 8.39 0.25
CA GLU A 85 -45.47 7.69 -0.27
C GLU A 85 -45.66 6.18 -0.27
N LYS A 86 -45.60 5.57 -1.45
CA LYS A 86 -45.58 4.10 -1.60
C LYS A 86 -44.21 3.56 -1.29
N LYS A 87 -44.05 2.94 -0.11
CA LYS A 87 -42.84 2.26 0.32
C LYS A 87 -42.87 0.80 -0.10
N LYS A 88 -41.85 0.36 -0.82
CA LYS A 88 -41.66 -1.04 -1.19
C LYS A 88 -40.38 -1.59 -0.57
N MET A 89 -40.46 -2.76 0.04
CA MET A 89 -39.29 -3.49 0.52
C MET A 89 -38.48 -4.02 -0.67
N GLN A 90 -37.25 -3.50 -0.83
CA GLN A 90 -36.35 -3.94 -1.89
C GLN A 90 -35.06 -4.53 -1.29
N LEU A 91 -34.57 -5.62 -1.88
CA LEU A 91 -33.27 -6.21 -1.53
C LEU A 91 -32.18 -5.41 -2.23
N LEU A 92 -31.44 -4.61 -1.45
CA LEU A 92 -30.32 -3.80 -1.96
C LEU A 92 -28.98 -4.43 -1.56
N PRO A 93 -27.99 -4.41 -2.44
CA PRO A 93 -26.65 -4.85 -2.09
C PRO A 93 -26.08 -3.95 -0.98
N LEU A 94 -25.29 -4.54 -0.08
CA LEU A 94 -24.65 -3.81 1.01
C LEU A 94 -23.71 -2.72 0.47
N ILE A 95 -22.97 -3.04 -0.59
CA ILE A 95 -22.05 -2.14 -1.27
C ILE A 95 -22.65 -1.75 -2.61
N SER A 96 -22.98 -0.47 -2.79
CA SER A 96 -23.55 0.04 -4.04
C SER A 96 -22.52 -0.02 -5.19
N ALA A 97 -23.02 -0.10 -6.42
CA ALA A 97 -22.16 -0.06 -7.62
C ALA A 97 -21.30 1.21 -7.68
N ARG A 98 -21.83 2.33 -7.18
CA ARG A 98 -21.10 3.61 -7.12
C ARG A 98 -19.86 3.51 -6.22
N ILE A 99 -19.98 2.91 -5.04
CA ILE A 99 -18.85 2.71 -4.12
C ILE A 99 -17.80 1.79 -4.75
N LYS A 100 -18.23 0.69 -5.39
CA LYS A 100 -17.33 -0.22 -6.11
C LYS A 100 -16.57 0.49 -7.23
N ASN A 101 -17.27 1.31 -8.02
CA ASN A 101 -16.65 2.11 -9.09
C ASN A 101 -15.62 3.09 -8.53
N THR A 102 -15.97 3.85 -7.49
CA THR A 102 -15.04 4.80 -6.85
C THR A 102 -13.81 4.08 -6.30
N ALA A 103 -13.98 2.93 -5.66
CA ALA A 103 -12.85 2.16 -5.13
C ALA A 103 -11.91 1.66 -6.25
N LEU A 104 -12.46 1.18 -7.37
CA LEU A 104 -11.66 0.76 -8.53
C LEU A 104 -10.96 1.93 -9.21
N LEU A 105 -11.61 3.10 -9.30
CA LEU A 105 -10.96 4.33 -9.80
C LEU A 105 -9.81 4.79 -8.90
N CYS A 106 -10.01 4.78 -7.58
CA CYS A 106 -8.94 5.08 -6.63
C CYS A 106 -7.78 4.10 -6.77
N MET A 107 -8.08 2.81 -6.91
CA MET A 107 -7.07 1.77 -7.14
C MET A 107 -6.29 2.03 -8.44
N LEU A 108 -6.96 2.36 -9.54
CA LEU A 108 -6.32 2.68 -10.80
C LEU A 108 -5.40 3.91 -10.67
N MET A 109 -5.86 4.96 -9.99
CA MET A 109 -5.06 6.16 -9.75
C MET A 109 -3.81 5.87 -8.91
N LEU A 110 -3.93 5.04 -7.87
CA LEU A 110 -2.79 4.57 -7.09
C LEU A 110 -1.80 3.78 -7.97
N MET A 111 -2.28 2.88 -8.81
CA MET A 111 -1.43 2.12 -9.73
C MET A 111 -0.66 3.04 -10.70
N ILE A 112 -1.31 4.06 -11.25
CA ILE A 112 -0.67 5.06 -12.10
C ILE A 112 0.41 5.83 -11.32
N GLY A 113 0.11 6.28 -10.10
CA GLY A 113 1.07 6.96 -9.24
C GLY A 113 2.30 6.09 -8.93
N TYR A 114 2.09 4.85 -8.54
CA TYR A 114 3.19 3.92 -8.24
C TYR A 114 3.93 3.41 -9.49
N SER A 115 3.38 3.56 -10.69
CA SER A 115 4.07 3.17 -11.93
C SER A 115 5.35 3.95 -12.15
N SER A 116 5.50 5.14 -11.57
CA SER A 116 6.73 5.92 -11.61
C SER A 116 7.91 5.20 -10.96
N TYR A 117 7.67 4.43 -9.89
CA TYR A 117 8.72 3.62 -9.25
C TYR A 117 9.17 2.45 -10.12
N ALA A 118 8.28 1.90 -10.95
CA ALA A 118 8.66 0.87 -11.92
C ALA A 118 9.67 1.39 -12.95
N LEU A 119 9.62 2.68 -13.30
CA LEU A 119 10.60 3.31 -14.18
C LEU A 119 12.00 3.36 -13.56
N ILE A 120 12.11 3.50 -12.24
CA ILE A 120 13.39 3.46 -11.53
C ILE A 120 14.01 2.07 -11.68
N VAL A 121 13.24 1.01 -11.43
CA VAL A 121 13.69 -0.38 -11.57
C VAL A 121 14.10 -0.70 -13.01
N ILE A 122 13.29 -0.30 -13.99
CA ILE A 122 13.58 -0.51 -15.42
C ILE A 122 14.88 0.22 -15.83
N ARG A 123 15.08 1.44 -15.33
CA ARG A 123 16.29 2.20 -15.62
C ARG A 123 17.52 1.58 -14.97
N SER A 124 17.42 1.13 -13.73
CA SER A 124 18.52 0.49 -13.01
C SER A 124 18.92 -0.83 -13.68
N SER A 125 17.95 -1.65 -14.10
CA SER A 125 18.24 -2.91 -14.82
C SER A 125 18.97 -2.73 -16.15
N ALA A 126 18.99 -1.50 -16.71
CA ALA A 126 19.78 -1.15 -17.90
C ALA A 126 21.24 -0.79 -17.57
N ASN A 127 21.67 -0.89 -16.31
CA ASN A 127 23.04 -0.60 -15.82
C ASN A 127 23.61 0.73 -16.32
N PRO A 128 22.99 1.88 -16.02
CA PRO A 128 23.52 3.18 -16.41
C PRO A 128 24.84 3.48 -15.67
N PRO A 129 25.72 4.36 -16.20
CA PRO A 129 27.01 4.68 -15.59
C PRO A 129 26.92 5.23 -14.16
N MET A 130 25.79 5.80 -13.77
CA MET A 130 25.47 6.25 -12.42
C MET A 130 24.21 5.53 -11.95
N ASP A 131 24.38 4.38 -11.30
CA ASP A 131 23.29 3.62 -10.71
C ASP A 131 23.51 3.49 -9.19
N GLN A 132 22.99 4.45 -8.45
CA GLN A 132 23.15 4.49 -7.01
C GLN A 132 22.28 3.41 -6.36
N ASN A 133 22.92 2.48 -5.64
CA ASN A 133 22.30 1.33 -4.93
C ASN A 133 21.65 0.29 -5.86
N SER A 134 21.82 0.37 -7.17
CA SER A 134 21.31 -0.61 -8.16
C SER A 134 19.92 -1.17 -7.80
N PRO A 135 18.86 -0.35 -7.78
CA PRO A 135 17.50 -0.81 -7.41
C PRO A 135 16.85 -1.63 -8.54
N GLU A 136 17.46 -2.78 -8.87
CA GLU A 136 17.00 -3.66 -9.96
C GLU A 136 15.77 -4.47 -9.59
N ASP A 137 15.58 -4.73 -8.28
CA ASP A 137 14.49 -5.52 -7.72
C ASP A 137 13.59 -4.69 -6.81
N ILE A 138 12.39 -5.20 -6.51
CA ILE A 138 11.45 -4.56 -5.59
C ILE A 138 12.05 -4.43 -4.17
N PHE A 139 12.85 -5.40 -3.73
CA PHE A 139 13.49 -5.37 -2.42
C PHE A 139 14.60 -4.32 -2.35
N THR A 140 15.46 -4.28 -3.36
CA THR A 140 16.52 -3.25 -3.47
C THR A 140 15.92 -1.85 -3.67
N LEU A 141 14.80 -1.73 -4.39
CA LEU A 141 14.03 -0.50 -4.46
C LEU A 141 13.50 -0.09 -3.09
N GLY A 142 13.03 -1.04 -2.27
CA GLY A 142 12.60 -0.79 -0.89
C GLY A 142 13.73 -0.18 -0.06
N SER A 143 14.90 -0.80 -0.04
CA SER A 143 16.10 -0.30 0.65
C SER A 143 16.57 1.07 0.11
N TYR A 144 16.45 1.30 -1.19
CA TYR A 144 16.75 2.59 -1.81
C TYR A 144 15.80 3.69 -1.32
N LEU A 145 14.49 3.41 -1.25
CA LEU A 145 13.47 4.37 -0.80
C LEU A 145 13.52 4.63 0.70
N SER A 146 13.78 3.59 1.50
CA SER A 146 13.94 3.71 2.97
C SER A 146 15.27 4.37 3.37
N ARG A 147 16.19 4.54 2.41
CA ARG A 147 17.51 5.12 2.64
C ARG A 147 18.35 4.35 3.67
N ASP A 148 18.25 3.03 3.67
CA ASP A 148 18.93 2.14 4.63
C ASP A 148 20.44 2.40 4.72
N GLN A 149 21.06 2.85 3.61
CA GLN A 149 22.48 3.22 3.55
C GLN A 149 22.86 4.38 4.48
N TYR A 150 21.92 5.22 4.89
CA TYR A 150 22.19 6.37 5.77
C TYR A 150 21.92 6.05 7.24
N GLY A 151 21.50 4.83 7.56
CA GLY A 151 21.10 4.41 8.89
C GLY A 151 19.76 4.99 9.35
N ASP A 152 19.31 4.53 10.50
CA ASP A 152 18.05 4.98 11.07
C ASP A 152 18.18 6.38 11.64
N THR A 153 17.37 7.31 11.14
CA THR A 153 17.23 8.64 11.74
C THR A 153 16.13 8.59 12.80
N PRO A 154 16.44 8.85 14.08
CA PRO A 154 15.41 8.86 15.12
C PRO A 154 14.39 9.98 14.88
N LEU A 155 13.09 9.64 14.96
CA LEU A 155 11.99 10.58 14.72
C LEU A 155 11.82 11.64 15.82
N LEU A 156 12.13 11.29 17.07
CA LEU A 156 11.85 12.15 18.24
C LEU A 156 13.12 12.71 18.89
N TYR A 157 14.22 11.96 18.86
CA TYR A 157 15.48 12.38 19.46
C TYR A 157 16.58 12.21 18.42
N GLY A 158 17.01 13.32 17.84
CA GLY A 158 18.10 13.35 16.88
C GLY A 158 19.45 13.61 17.50
N GLN A 159 20.48 13.49 16.69
CA GLN A 159 21.85 13.86 17.03
C GLN A 159 21.92 15.35 17.35
N ALA A 160 22.43 15.72 18.51
CA ALA A 160 22.70 17.11 18.82
C ALA A 160 23.96 17.59 18.08
N TYR A 161 24.02 18.88 17.71
CA TYR A 161 25.18 19.48 17.02
C TYR A 161 26.51 19.24 17.79
N THR A 162 26.44 19.17 19.11
CA THR A 162 27.60 18.96 20.00
C THR A 162 27.85 17.49 20.36
N SER A 163 27.09 16.55 19.85
CA SER A 163 27.29 15.13 20.13
C SER A 163 28.46 14.56 19.32
N GLN A 164 29.30 13.76 19.98
CA GLN A 164 30.41 13.05 19.33
C GLN A 164 30.03 11.57 19.16
N VAL A 165 30.54 10.96 18.09
CA VAL A 165 30.42 9.51 17.89
C VAL A 165 31.24 8.79 18.96
N ALA A 166 30.63 7.81 19.63
CA ALA A 166 31.37 6.93 20.54
C ALA A 166 32.34 6.09 19.71
N LEU A 167 33.62 6.15 20.06
CA LEU A 167 34.72 5.42 19.40
C LEU A 167 35.21 4.29 20.29
N GLU A 168 35.42 3.14 19.70
CA GLU A 168 36.07 2.00 20.35
C GLU A 168 37.44 1.75 19.69
N ALA A 169 38.44 1.46 20.50
CA ALA A 169 39.78 1.20 20.01
C ALA A 169 39.83 -0.16 19.32
N ASP A 170 40.25 -0.19 18.05
CA ASP A 170 40.49 -1.40 17.30
C ASP A 170 41.95 -1.41 16.81
N GLY A 171 42.87 -1.89 17.66
CA GLY A 171 44.30 -1.81 17.40
C GLY A 171 44.80 -0.36 17.37
N ASN A 172 45.41 0.04 16.25
CA ASN A 172 45.90 1.42 16.00
C ASN A 172 44.84 2.37 15.45
N MET A 173 43.59 1.91 15.26
CA MET A 173 42.49 2.70 14.71
C MET A 173 41.33 2.75 15.70
N CYS A 174 40.51 3.81 15.58
CA CYS A 174 39.25 3.93 16.30
C CYS A 174 38.09 3.62 15.33
N LYS A 175 37.20 2.74 15.75
CA LYS A 175 35.95 2.45 15.01
C LYS A 175 34.75 3.06 15.73
N PRO A 176 33.75 3.56 15.03
CA PRO A 176 32.51 4.01 15.65
C PRO A 176 31.77 2.82 16.28
N VAL A 177 31.32 2.98 17.52
CA VAL A 177 30.44 2.02 18.18
C VAL A 177 29.09 2.07 17.45
N THR A 178 28.64 0.94 16.94
CA THR A 178 27.34 0.84 16.24
C THR A 178 26.39 -0.04 17.04
N LYS A 179 25.14 0.40 17.17
CA LYS A 179 24.04 -0.37 17.71
C LYS A 179 22.96 -0.47 16.66
N GLU A 180 22.57 -1.69 16.28
CA GLU A 180 21.56 -1.95 15.23
C GLU A 180 21.88 -1.26 13.88
N GLY A 181 23.20 -1.18 13.54
CA GLY A 181 23.66 -0.57 12.30
C GLY A 181 23.84 0.96 12.34
N ALA A 182 23.37 1.64 13.39
CA ALA A 182 23.53 3.09 13.56
C ALA A 182 24.68 3.42 14.53
N PRO A 183 25.45 4.50 14.27
CA PRO A 183 26.51 4.94 15.18
C PRO A 183 25.90 5.48 16.49
N VAL A 184 26.53 5.10 17.62
CA VAL A 184 26.14 5.59 18.94
C VAL A 184 26.80 6.95 19.19
N TYR A 185 26.01 7.95 19.59
CA TYR A 185 26.50 9.28 19.89
C TYR A 185 26.57 9.51 21.41
N GLN A 186 27.64 10.16 21.85
CA GLN A 186 27.84 10.54 23.24
C GLN A 186 27.82 12.06 23.35
N ARG A 187 27.32 12.56 24.49
CA ARG A 187 27.38 13.98 24.79
C ARG A 187 28.82 14.37 25.07
N LYS A 188 29.32 15.42 24.41
CA LYS A 188 30.64 15.96 24.71
C LYS A 188 30.64 16.42 26.15
N GLU A 189 31.46 15.80 26.99
CA GLU A 189 31.72 16.29 28.33
C GLU A 189 32.37 17.68 28.21
N LYS A 190 31.87 18.66 28.98
CA LYS A 190 32.56 19.93 29.09
C LYS A 190 33.94 19.60 29.72
N ALA A 191 35.00 19.94 29.01
CA ALA A 191 36.34 19.88 29.58
C ALA A 191 36.27 20.66 30.91
N SER A 192 36.61 19.99 32.00
CA SER A 192 36.70 20.64 33.30
C SER A 192 37.66 21.81 33.15
N ALA A 193 37.30 22.95 33.71
CA ALA A 193 38.06 24.19 33.58
C ALA A 193 39.45 24.15 34.29
N ASP A 194 39.87 22.99 34.73
CA ASP A 194 41.07 22.77 35.56
C ASP A 194 42.31 22.34 34.79
N GLU A 195 42.27 22.30 33.44
CA GLU A 195 43.49 22.06 32.66
C GLU A 195 43.96 23.38 32.05
N LYS A 196 44.26 24.34 32.90
CA LYS A 196 45.12 25.50 32.67
C LYS A 196 46.25 25.44 33.65
N ASP A 197 47.32 24.77 33.30
CA ASP A 197 48.72 25.14 33.68
C ASP A 197 49.66 24.62 32.60
#